data_104dd6c05d52afd8a11ead02909ff87d
#
_entry.id   104dd6c05d52afd8a11ead02909ff87d
#
_cell.length_a   1.000
_cell.length_b   1.000
_cell.length_c   1.000
_cell.angle_alpha   90.00
_cell.angle_beta   90.00
_cell.angle_gamma   90.00
#
_symmetry.space_group_name_H-M   'P 1'
#
loop_
_entity.id
_entity.type
_entity.pdbx_description
1 polymer ?
#
loop_
_entity_poly.entity_id
_entity_poly.type
_entity_poly.pdbx_seq_one_letter_code
_entity_poly.pdbx_strand_id
1 'polypeptide(L)'
;NGAGKTTCFYIIAGLIKPDNGKVNIGKTDITGYPVYERARIGLGYLPQEMSIFKGLSVEDNLLSIIETREFDNYKRYQILEDLLVEFNITKIRSSLGITLSGGERRRVEIARCIASNPTHILLDEPFSGIDPIAIQDLKNLIGYLKQRNIGVLITDHNVKDTLDIVDRAYVLYDGKILLKGNPFEIKNDQK
;
A
#
# COMPACT_ATOMS: atom_id res chain seq x y z
N ASN A 1 18.60 8.16 -2.50
CA ASN A 1 18.63 6.71 -2.64
C ASN A 1 19.67 6.11 -1.67
N GLY A 2 19.49 4.86 -1.22
CA GLY A 2 20.47 4.19 -0.33
C GLY A 2 20.31 4.48 1.17
N ALA A 3 19.33 5.29 1.59
CA ALA A 3 19.12 5.62 3.01
C ALA A 3 18.54 4.47 3.87
N GLY A 4 18.24 3.30 3.28
CA GLY A 4 17.68 2.15 4.01
C GLY A 4 16.14 2.07 4.03
N LYS A 5 15.41 2.93 3.32
CA LYS A 5 13.93 2.93 3.29
C LYS A 5 13.35 1.58 2.84
N THR A 6 13.77 1.10 1.67
CA THR A 6 13.31 -0.18 1.10
C THR A 6 13.69 -1.36 2.01
N THR A 7 14.87 -1.32 2.62
CA THR A 7 15.29 -2.34 3.59
C THR A 7 14.35 -2.38 4.80
N CYS A 8 14.00 -1.23 5.37
CA CYS A 8 13.00 -1.14 6.45
C CYS A 8 11.65 -1.71 6.00
N PHE A 9 11.19 -1.38 4.79
CA PHE A 9 9.94 -1.91 4.24
C PHE A 9 9.97 -3.43 4.09
N TYR A 10 11.05 -3.97 3.56
CA TYR A 10 11.21 -5.42 3.42
C TYR A 10 11.24 -6.14 4.77
N ILE A 11 11.85 -5.54 5.79
CA ILE A 11 11.80 -6.06 7.16
C ILE A 11 10.36 -6.02 7.69
N ILE A 12 9.64 -4.90 7.53
CA ILE A 12 8.26 -4.76 8.00
C ILE A 12 7.31 -5.68 7.22
N ALA A 13 7.51 -5.84 5.92
CA ALA A 13 6.73 -6.76 5.09
C ALA A 13 7.04 -8.24 5.37
N GLY A 14 8.20 -8.56 5.98
CA GLY A 14 8.64 -9.94 6.25
C GLY A 14 9.39 -10.60 5.10
N LEU A 15 9.87 -9.82 4.14
CA LEU A 15 10.67 -10.29 3.00
C LEU A 15 12.10 -10.59 3.41
N ILE A 16 12.64 -9.84 4.37
CA ILE A 16 13.95 -10.07 4.99
C ILE A 16 13.82 -10.04 6.51
N LYS A 17 14.71 -10.76 7.20
CA LYS A 17 14.79 -10.76 8.66
C LYS A 17 15.71 -9.63 9.12
N PRO A 18 15.35 -8.90 10.22
CA PRO A 18 16.28 -7.96 10.82
C PRO A 18 17.39 -8.71 11.60
N ASP A 19 18.59 -8.16 11.60
CA ASP A 19 19.69 -8.69 12.44
C ASP A 19 19.38 -8.48 13.92
N ASN A 20 18.77 -7.35 14.25
CA ASN A 20 18.37 -6.97 15.61
C ASN A 20 17.09 -6.13 15.57
N GLY A 21 16.43 -6.02 16.73
CA GLY A 21 15.21 -5.23 16.86
C GLY A 21 13.94 -6.05 16.70
N LYS A 22 12.79 -5.37 16.72
CA LYS A 22 11.47 -5.98 16.67
C LYS A 22 10.55 -5.21 15.75
N VAL A 23 9.64 -5.94 15.10
CA VAL A 23 8.51 -5.40 14.35
C VAL A 23 7.24 -5.77 15.09
N ASN A 24 6.43 -4.77 15.45
CA ASN A 24 5.17 -4.98 16.14
C ASN A 24 4.00 -4.37 15.36
N ILE A 25 2.86 -5.04 15.35
CA ILE A 25 1.56 -4.47 14.99
C ILE A 25 0.71 -4.43 16.26
N GLY A 26 0.42 -3.23 16.75
CA GLY A 26 -0.18 -3.05 18.06
C GLY A 26 0.69 -3.67 19.17
N LYS A 27 0.14 -4.66 19.86
CA LYS A 27 0.86 -5.40 20.93
C LYS A 27 1.52 -6.70 20.45
N THR A 28 1.32 -7.09 19.20
CA THR A 28 1.78 -8.37 18.66
C THR A 28 3.16 -8.21 18.03
N ASP A 29 4.14 -8.96 18.53
CA ASP A 29 5.46 -9.09 17.90
C ASP A 29 5.35 -10.00 16.67
N ILE A 30 5.63 -9.45 15.49
CA ILE A 30 5.54 -10.14 14.20
C ILE A 30 6.92 -10.35 13.56
N THR A 31 7.99 -10.12 14.29
CA THR A 31 9.38 -10.16 13.78
C THR A 31 9.68 -11.48 13.09
N GLY A 32 9.26 -12.61 13.68
CA GLY A 32 9.45 -13.95 13.14
C GLY A 32 8.42 -14.39 12.09
N TYR A 33 7.36 -13.61 11.84
CA TYR A 33 6.27 -14.01 10.95
C TYR A 33 6.69 -13.87 9.48
N PRO A 34 6.45 -14.89 8.66
CA PRO A 34 6.62 -14.78 7.21
C PRO A 34 5.54 -13.88 6.59
N VAL A 35 5.74 -13.46 5.35
CA VAL A 35 4.86 -12.52 4.63
C VAL A 35 3.39 -12.92 4.69
N TYR A 36 3.07 -14.20 4.45
CA TYR A 36 1.68 -14.68 4.42
C TYR A 36 0.98 -14.60 5.78
N GLU A 37 1.71 -14.82 6.87
CA GLU A 37 1.15 -14.65 8.22
C GLU A 37 0.90 -13.17 8.54
N ARG A 38 1.82 -12.28 8.13
CA ARG A 38 1.62 -10.84 8.26
C ARG A 38 0.42 -10.35 7.45
N ALA A 39 0.21 -10.90 6.25
CA ALA A 39 -0.98 -10.62 5.46
C ALA A 39 -2.27 -11.09 6.17
N ARG A 40 -2.26 -12.26 6.81
CA ARG A 40 -3.41 -12.79 7.57
C ARG A 40 -3.80 -11.94 8.77
N ILE A 41 -2.84 -11.30 9.42
CA ILE A 41 -3.10 -10.38 10.55
C ILE A 41 -3.40 -8.95 10.10
N GLY A 42 -3.50 -8.71 8.78
CA GLY A 42 -3.95 -7.45 8.21
C GLY A 42 -2.86 -6.49 7.76
N LEU A 43 -1.65 -6.97 7.45
CA LEU A 43 -0.61 -6.16 6.83
C LEU A 43 -0.63 -6.32 5.31
N GLY A 44 -1.10 -5.31 4.59
CA GLY A 44 -0.99 -5.21 3.14
C GLY A 44 0.35 -4.63 2.71
N TYR A 45 0.86 -5.07 1.56
CA TYR A 45 2.07 -4.51 0.97
C TYR A 45 1.87 -4.27 -0.53
N LEU A 46 2.12 -3.05 -0.95
CA LEU A 46 2.09 -2.60 -2.34
C LEU A 46 3.51 -2.16 -2.73
N PRO A 47 4.24 -3.00 -3.48
CA PRO A 47 5.59 -2.68 -3.93
C PRO A 47 5.61 -1.54 -4.95
N GLN A 48 6.80 -1.00 -5.21
CA GLN A 48 7.05 -0.03 -6.27
C GLN A 48 6.74 -0.62 -7.65
N GLU A 49 7.13 -1.88 -7.87
CA GLU A 49 6.85 -2.59 -9.11
C GLU A 49 5.39 -3.06 -9.18
N MET A 50 4.91 -3.25 -10.41
CA MET A 50 3.56 -3.71 -10.68
C MET A 50 3.27 -5.06 -10.04
N SER A 51 2.24 -5.11 -9.19
CA SER A 51 1.82 -6.32 -8.47
C SER A 51 0.60 -7.02 -9.08
N ILE A 52 -0.03 -6.41 -10.11
CA ILE A 52 -1.21 -6.98 -10.78
C ILE A 52 -0.85 -8.20 -11.63
N PHE A 53 -1.74 -9.19 -11.68
CA PHE A 53 -1.62 -10.29 -12.62
C PHE A 53 -2.00 -9.84 -14.03
N LYS A 54 -0.99 -9.66 -14.89
CA LYS A 54 -1.12 -9.06 -16.22
C LYS A 54 -2.06 -9.85 -17.16
N GLY A 55 -2.09 -11.17 -17.02
CA GLY A 55 -2.89 -12.07 -17.85
C GLY A 55 -4.30 -12.33 -17.32
N LEU A 56 -4.67 -11.77 -16.18
CA LEU A 56 -6.00 -11.88 -15.61
C LEU A 56 -6.80 -10.60 -15.85
N SER A 57 -8.13 -10.73 -15.91
CA SER A 57 -9.03 -9.57 -15.89
C SER A 57 -8.94 -8.80 -14.57
N VAL A 58 -9.48 -7.57 -14.52
CA VAL A 58 -9.62 -6.82 -13.26
C VAL A 58 -10.45 -7.62 -12.26
N GLU A 59 -11.56 -8.18 -12.70
CA GLU A 59 -12.43 -9.03 -11.89
C GLU A 59 -11.67 -10.23 -11.30
N ASP A 60 -10.94 -10.99 -12.13
CA ASP A 60 -10.17 -12.14 -11.68
C ASP A 60 -9.03 -11.76 -10.75
N ASN A 61 -8.41 -10.60 -10.96
CA ASN A 61 -7.41 -10.06 -10.06
C ASN A 61 -7.97 -9.80 -8.65
N LEU A 62 -9.20 -9.31 -8.53
CA LEU A 62 -9.85 -9.10 -7.24
C LEU A 62 -10.31 -10.43 -6.64
N LEU A 63 -10.96 -11.29 -7.43
CA LEU A 63 -11.45 -12.60 -6.99
C LEU A 63 -10.31 -13.47 -6.46
N SER A 64 -9.12 -13.44 -7.06
CA SER A 64 -7.96 -14.21 -6.60
C SER A 64 -7.59 -13.95 -5.14
N ILE A 65 -7.92 -12.77 -4.60
CA ILE A 65 -7.69 -12.42 -3.20
C ILE A 65 -8.94 -12.69 -2.35
N ILE A 66 -10.13 -12.31 -2.84
CA ILE A 66 -11.40 -12.52 -2.13
C ILE A 66 -11.59 -14.00 -1.78
N GLU A 67 -11.31 -14.90 -2.71
CA GLU A 67 -11.43 -16.37 -2.54
C GLU A 67 -10.54 -16.93 -1.43
N THR A 68 -9.45 -16.26 -1.09
CA THR A 68 -8.59 -16.71 0.02
C THR A 68 -9.19 -16.48 1.40
N ARG A 69 -10.28 -15.68 1.49
CA ARG A 69 -10.88 -15.25 2.75
C ARG A 69 -12.36 -15.54 2.89
N GLU A 70 -13.09 -15.51 1.78
CA GLU A 70 -14.53 -15.74 1.76
C GLU A 70 -14.84 -17.02 0.96
N PHE A 71 -15.52 -17.97 1.60
CA PHE A 71 -15.87 -19.26 0.99
C PHE A 71 -17.27 -19.27 0.36
N ASP A 72 -18.14 -18.36 0.77
CA ASP A 72 -19.48 -18.19 0.21
C ASP A 72 -19.44 -17.45 -1.12
N ASN A 73 -19.89 -18.08 -2.19
CA ASN A 73 -19.85 -17.52 -3.54
C ASN A 73 -20.68 -16.23 -3.66
N TYR A 74 -21.84 -16.16 -3.01
CA TYR A 74 -22.68 -14.97 -3.06
C TYR A 74 -21.99 -13.77 -2.41
N LYS A 75 -21.38 -13.98 -1.23
CA LYS A 75 -20.60 -12.93 -0.55
C LYS A 75 -19.37 -12.51 -1.33
N ARG A 76 -18.68 -13.44 -2.00
CA ARG A 76 -17.55 -13.09 -2.89
C ARG A 76 -17.97 -12.10 -3.95
N TYR A 77 -19.10 -12.34 -4.62
CA TYR A 77 -19.61 -11.44 -5.64
C TYR A 77 -20.06 -10.11 -5.06
N GLN A 78 -20.67 -10.07 -3.88
CA GLN A 78 -20.98 -8.80 -3.21
C GLN A 78 -19.73 -7.98 -2.93
N ILE A 79 -18.70 -8.59 -2.34
CA ILE A 79 -17.41 -7.92 -2.07
C ILE A 79 -16.78 -7.43 -3.37
N LEU A 80 -16.82 -8.23 -4.43
CA LEU A 80 -16.31 -7.85 -5.74
C LEU A 80 -17.03 -6.62 -6.30
N GLU A 81 -18.36 -6.62 -6.32
CA GLU A 81 -19.15 -5.49 -6.84
C GLU A 81 -18.90 -4.21 -6.02
N ASP A 82 -18.85 -4.34 -4.69
CA ASP A 82 -18.53 -3.21 -3.81
C ASP A 82 -17.16 -2.61 -4.15
N LEU A 83 -16.12 -3.42 -4.32
CA LEU A 83 -14.79 -2.97 -4.68
C LEU A 83 -14.73 -2.35 -6.08
N LEU A 84 -15.43 -2.92 -7.07
CA LEU A 84 -15.49 -2.37 -8.43
C LEU A 84 -16.10 -0.97 -8.45
N VAL A 85 -17.15 -0.75 -7.69
CA VAL A 85 -17.82 0.55 -7.55
C VAL A 85 -16.95 1.52 -6.74
N GLU A 86 -16.49 1.09 -5.58
CA GLU A 86 -15.71 1.89 -4.63
C GLU A 86 -14.44 2.49 -5.27
N PHE A 87 -13.74 1.70 -6.09
CA PHE A 87 -12.51 2.12 -6.76
C PHE A 87 -12.72 2.68 -8.17
N ASN A 88 -13.99 2.84 -8.60
CA ASN A 88 -14.36 3.34 -9.93
C ASN A 88 -13.67 2.55 -11.07
N ILE A 89 -13.70 1.22 -10.98
CA ILE A 89 -13.10 0.29 -11.95
C ILE A 89 -14.13 -0.65 -12.59
N THR A 90 -15.41 -0.42 -12.37
CA THR A 90 -16.52 -1.22 -12.94
C THR A 90 -16.46 -1.28 -14.46
N LYS A 91 -16.15 -0.16 -15.13
CA LYS A 91 -16.10 -0.08 -16.60
C LYS A 91 -14.98 -0.92 -17.23
N ILE A 92 -13.95 -1.22 -16.44
CA ILE A 92 -12.78 -1.98 -16.90
C ILE A 92 -12.74 -3.39 -16.30
N ARG A 93 -13.84 -3.88 -15.69
CA ARG A 93 -13.88 -5.17 -15.00
C ARG A 93 -13.36 -6.35 -15.80
N SER A 94 -13.67 -6.39 -17.11
CA SER A 94 -13.24 -7.45 -18.04
C SER A 94 -11.91 -7.16 -18.74
N SER A 95 -11.31 -5.98 -18.54
CA SER A 95 -10.03 -5.62 -19.14
C SER A 95 -8.89 -6.41 -18.52
N LEU A 96 -7.96 -6.88 -19.35
CA LEU A 96 -6.76 -7.57 -18.86
C LEU A 96 -5.81 -6.60 -18.14
N GLY A 97 -5.14 -7.05 -17.10
CA GLY A 97 -4.20 -6.24 -16.32
C GLY A 97 -3.11 -5.58 -17.18
N ILE A 98 -2.67 -6.24 -18.27
CA ILE A 98 -1.67 -5.69 -19.19
C ILE A 98 -2.16 -4.47 -19.96
N THR A 99 -3.46 -4.30 -20.18
CA THR A 99 -4.04 -3.23 -21.00
C THR A 99 -4.37 -1.96 -20.21
N LEU A 100 -4.25 -2.01 -18.89
CA LEU A 100 -4.60 -0.90 -18.00
C LEU A 100 -3.61 0.26 -18.09
N SER A 101 -4.12 1.49 -18.09
CA SER A 101 -3.33 2.70 -17.86
C SER A 101 -2.70 2.67 -16.46
N GLY A 102 -1.68 3.51 -16.23
CA GLY A 102 -1.01 3.57 -14.92
C GLY A 102 -1.96 3.86 -13.76
N GLY A 103 -2.87 4.82 -13.94
CA GLY A 103 -3.86 5.18 -12.92
C GLY A 103 -4.92 4.10 -12.67
N GLU A 104 -5.44 3.47 -13.72
CA GLU A 104 -6.37 2.34 -13.59
C GLU A 104 -5.71 1.16 -12.88
N ARG A 105 -4.50 0.81 -13.28
CA ARG A 105 -3.72 -0.23 -12.66
C ARG A 105 -3.53 0.02 -11.17
N ARG A 106 -3.14 1.23 -10.79
CA ARG A 106 -2.92 1.57 -9.38
C ARG A 106 -4.20 1.44 -8.56
N ARG A 107 -5.36 1.83 -9.11
CA ARG A 107 -6.66 1.63 -8.46
C ARG A 107 -6.97 0.14 -8.26
N VAL A 108 -6.71 -0.69 -9.27
CA VAL A 108 -6.90 -2.15 -9.17
C VAL A 108 -5.95 -2.78 -8.14
N GLU A 109 -4.68 -2.37 -8.10
CA GLU A 109 -3.71 -2.87 -7.11
C GLU A 109 -4.14 -2.56 -5.67
N ILE A 110 -4.64 -1.34 -5.43
CA ILE A 110 -5.12 -0.94 -4.11
C ILE A 110 -6.43 -1.64 -3.78
N ALA A 111 -7.39 -1.75 -4.72
CA ALA A 111 -8.61 -2.52 -4.54
C ALA A 111 -8.30 -3.98 -4.18
N ARG A 112 -7.34 -4.59 -4.87
CA ARG A 112 -6.86 -5.95 -4.57
C ARG A 112 -6.25 -6.06 -3.17
N CYS A 113 -5.49 -5.06 -2.75
CA CYS A 113 -4.96 -5.00 -1.38
C CYS A 113 -6.09 -4.88 -0.35
N ILE A 114 -7.10 -4.04 -0.60
CA ILE A 114 -8.28 -3.86 0.27
C ILE A 114 -9.14 -5.12 0.33
N ALA A 115 -9.22 -5.90 -0.75
CA ALA A 115 -9.90 -7.20 -0.77
C ALA A 115 -9.37 -8.17 0.31
N SER A 116 -8.11 -8.00 0.73
CA SER A 116 -7.53 -8.75 1.85
C SER A 116 -7.94 -8.23 3.24
N ASN A 117 -8.79 -7.20 3.34
CA ASN A 117 -9.25 -6.55 4.57
C ASN A 117 -8.09 -6.14 5.50
N PRO A 118 -7.13 -5.32 5.04
CA PRO A 118 -5.97 -4.94 5.83
C PRO A 118 -6.34 -3.94 6.92
N THR A 119 -5.59 -3.99 8.03
CA THR A 119 -5.58 -2.93 9.07
C THR A 119 -4.46 -1.92 8.83
N HIS A 120 -3.40 -2.35 8.13
CA HIS A 120 -2.25 -1.51 7.77
C HIS A 120 -1.80 -1.83 6.35
N ILE A 121 -1.37 -0.80 5.62
CA ILE A 121 -0.84 -0.92 4.26
C ILE A 121 0.53 -0.26 4.18
N LEU A 122 1.47 -0.97 3.56
CA LEU A 122 2.78 -0.43 3.18
C LEU A 122 2.74 -0.03 1.71
N LEU A 123 3.07 1.23 1.39
CA LEU A 123 3.17 1.76 0.03
C LEU A 123 4.63 2.12 -0.26
N ASP A 124 5.28 1.38 -1.13
CA ASP A 124 6.68 1.61 -1.49
C ASP A 124 6.76 2.49 -2.73
N GLU A 125 7.30 3.70 -2.57
CA GLU A 125 7.47 4.75 -3.59
C GLU A 125 6.21 4.95 -4.48
N PRO A 126 5.03 5.17 -3.89
CA PRO A 126 3.77 5.20 -4.65
C PRO A 126 3.66 6.37 -5.64
N PHE A 127 4.44 7.45 -5.49
CA PHE A 127 4.45 8.61 -6.39
C PHE A 127 5.53 8.52 -7.48
N SER A 128 6.34 7.46 -7.47
CA SER A 128 7.43 7.32 -8.43
C SER A 128 6.91 7.02 -9.84
N GLY A 129 7.36 7.82 -10.82
CA GLY A 129 7.08 7.57 -12.24
C GLY A 129 5.64 7.77 -12.68
N ILE A 130 4.81 8.48 -11.90
CA ILE A 130 3.42 8.79 -12.27
C ILE A 130 3.25 10.28 -12.62
N ASP A 131 2.26 10.56 -13.45
CA ASP A 131 1.93 11.93 -13.87
C ASP A 131 1.23 12.74 -12.76
N PRO A 132 1.25 14.09 -12.83
CA PRO A 132 0.67 14.94 -11.79
C PRO A 132 -0.82 14.71 -11.51
N ILE A 133 -1.61 14.31 -12.52
CA ILE A 133 -3.04 14.03 -12.35
C ILE A 133 -3.21 12.75 -11.54
N ALA A 134 -2.45 11.71 -11.88
CA ALA A 134 -2.47 10.44 -11.17
C ALA A 134 -1.93 10.56 -9.73
N ILE A 135 -1.01 11.52 -9.45
CA ILE A 135 -0.59 11.85 -8.08
C ILE A 135 -1.78 12.33 -7.25
N GLN A 136 -2.61 13.23 -7.80
CA GLN A 136 -3.77 13.76 -7.07
C GLN A 136 -4.80 12.65 -6.79
N ASP A 137 -5.06 11.79 -7.77
CA ASP A 137 -5.95 10.64 -7.59
C ASP A 137 -5.45 9.70 -6.48
N LEU A 138 -4.13 9.46 -6.44
CA LEU A 138 -3.52 8.61 -5.42
C LEU A 138 -3.56 9.27 -4.03
N LYS A 139 -3.35 10.59 -3.92
CA LYS A 139 -3.54 11.34 -2.66
C LYS A 139 -4.97 11.19 -2.13
N ASN A 140 -5.96 11.34 -2.99
CA ASN A 140 -7.37 11.17 -2.63
C ASN A 140 -7.64 9.75 -2.14
N LEU A 141 -7.06 8.75 -2.80
CA LEU A 141 -7.21 7.34 -2.44
C LEU A 141 -6.54 7.02 -1.08
N ILE A 142 -5.36 7.56 -0.82
CA ILE A 142 -4.71 7.43 0.50
C ILE A 142 -5.54 8.10 1.59
N GLY A 143 -6.10 9.28 1.31
CA GLY A 143 -7.03 9.97 2.21
C GLY A 143 -8.27 9.11 2.53
N TYR A 144 -8.81 8.43 1.52
CA TYR A 144 -9.90 7.48 1.68
C TYR A 144 -9.53 6.28 2.58
N LEU A 145 -8.33 5.70 2.42
CA LEU A 145 -7.85 4.62 3.29
C LEU A 145 -7.77 5.06 4.76
N LYS A 146 -7.33 6.29 5.01
CA LYS A 146 -7.30 6.88 6.36
C LYS A 146 -8.71 7.00 6.96
N GLN A 147 -9.71 7.42 6.18
CA GLN A 147 -11.12 7.50 6.63
C GLN A 147 -11.68 6.12 7.01
N ARG A 148 -11.20 5.06 6.39
CA ARG A 148 -11.51 3.67 6.76
C ARG A 148 -10.73 3.16 7.99
N ASN A 149 -10.00 4.02 8.68
CA ASN A 149 -9.12 3.66 9.80
C ASN A 149 -8.02 2.65 9.42
N ILE A 150 -7.57 2.64 8.17
CA ILE A 150 -6.43 1.83 7.73
C ILE A 150 -5.16 2.65 7.95
N GLY A 151 -4.22 2.10 8.72
CA GLY A 151 -2.90 2.70 8.89
C GLY A 151 -2.09 2.61 7.59
N VAL A 152 -1.54 3.73 7.11
CA VAL A 152 -0.74 3.75 5.87
C VAL A 152 0.68 4.18 6.19
N LEU A 153 1.65 3.34 5.85
CA LEU A 153 3.07 3.68 5.89
C LEU A 153 3.60 3.83 4.47
N ILE A 154 4.21 4.98 4.18
CA ILE A 154 4.68 5.33 2.84
C ILE A 154 6.18 5.56 2.87
N THR A 155 6.92 5.01 1.90
CA THR A 155 8.24 5.51 1.53
C THR A 155 8.13 6.24 0.20
N ASP A 156 8.75 7.40 0.09
CA ASP A 156 8.87 8.08 -1.20
C ASP A 156 10.06 9.05 -1.17
N HIS A 157 10.55 9.39 -2.35
CA HIS A 157 11.54 10.44 -2.54
C HIS A 157 10.88 11.78 -2.94
N ASN A 158 9.60 11.77 -3.30
CA ASN A 158 8.80 12.97 -3.55
C ASN A 158 8.32 13.55 -2.20
N VAL A 159 9.21 14.30 -1.55
CA VAL A 159 9.00 14.88 -0.21
C VAL A 159 7.75 15.74 -0.16
N LYS A 160 7.53 16.60 -1.18
CA LYS A 160 6.40 17.55 -1.21
C LYS A 160 5.07 16.79 -1.16
N ASP A 161 4.84 15.89 -2.11
CA ASP A 161 3.57 15.20 -2.23
C ASP A 161 3.31 14.25 -1.05
N THR A 162 4.37 13.66 -0.50
CA THR A 162 4.28 12.83 0.70
C THR A 162 3.89 13.64 1.93
N LEU A 163 4.55 14.79 2.19
CA LEU A 163 4.27 15.62 3.37
C LEU A 163 2.87 16.25 3.33
N ASP A 164 2.23 16.34 2.16
CA ASP A 164 0.87 16.88 2.06
C ASP A 164 -0.21 15.91 2.59
N ILE A 165 0.08 14.61 2.72
CA ILE A 165 -0.92 13.58 3.05
C ILE A 165 -0.66 12.82 4.35
N VAL A 166 0.56 12.89 4.89
CA VAL A 166 0.94 12.16 6.11
C VAL A 166 0.66 12.95 7.37
N ASP A 167 0.41 12.26 8.47
CA ASP A 167 0.25 12.88 9.80
C ASP A 167 1.60 13.03 10.50
N ARG A 168 2.57 12.15 10.15
CA ARG A 168 3.92 12.11 10.73
C ARG A 168 4.91 11.61 9.69
N ALA A 169 6.10 12.18 9.70
CA ALA A 169 7.19 11.78 8.80
C ALA A 169 8.48 11.47 9.58
N TYR A 170 9.29 10.61 8.97
CA TYR A 170 10.63 10.26 9.41
C TYR A 170 11.58 10.48 8.23
N VAL A 171 12.60 11.27 8.42
CA VAL A 171 13.67 11.45 7.43
C VAL A 171 14.80 10.49 7.74
N LEU A 172 15.08 9.57 6.81
CA LEU A 172 16.18 8.62 6.93
C LEU A 172 17.39 9.12 6.14
N TYR A 173 18.53 9.03 6.78
CA TYR A 173 19.83 9.30 6.17
C TYR A 173 20.86 8.29 6.69
N ASP A 174 21.58 7.63 5.79
CA ASP A 174 22.62 6.63 6.10
C ASP A 174 22.17 5.58 7.15
N GLY A 175 20.99 5.01 6.93
CA GLY A 175 20.40 3.99 7.80
C GLY A 175 19.92 4.48 9.17
N LYS A 176 19.92 5.79 9.43
CA LYS A 176 19.51 6.39 10.72
C LYS A 176 18.34 7.36 10.53
N ILE A 177 17.52 7.51 11.55
CA ILE A 177 16.49 8.56 11.58
C ILE A 177 17.18 9.88 11.91
N LEU A 178 17.24 10.77 10.93
CA LEU A 178 17.79 12.12 11.07
C LEU A 178 16.78 13.07 11.74
N LEU A 179 15.53 13.04 11.26
CA LEU A 179 14.44 13.88 11.74
C LEU A 179 13.17 13.05 11.87
N LYS A 180 12.32 13.44 12.81
CA LYS A 180 10.95 12.93 12.95
C LYS A 180 10.02 14.04 13.42
N GLY A 181 8.81 14.10 12.89
CA GLY A 181 7.84 15.11 13.31
C GLY A 181 6.61 15.12 12.43
N ASN A 182 5.74 16.09 12.64
CA ASN A 182 4.65 16.37 11.72
C ASN A 182 5.17 17.08 10.45
N PRO A 183 4.37 17.17 9.37
CA PRO A 183 4.81 17.82 8.13
C PRO A 183 5.29 19.25 8.27
N PHE A 184 4.70 20.03 9.19
CA PHE A 184 5.09 21.41 9.42
C PHE A 184 6.47 21.49 10.08
N GLU A 185 6.74 20.64 11.06
CA GLU A 185 8.05 20.55 11.72
C GLU A 185 9.14 20.16 10.74
N ILE A 186 8.88 19.16 9.89
CA ILE A 186 9.85 18.68 8.87
C ILE A 186 10.13 19.76 7.82
N LYS A 187 9.08 20.49 7.35
CA LYS A 187 9.25 21.56 6.34
C LYS A 187 10.07 22.75 6.85
N ASN A 188 10.02 23.04 8.14
CA ASN A 188 10.67 24.20 8.75
C ASN A 188 12.03 23.87 9.40
N ASP A 189 12.45 22.62 9.45
CA ASP A 189 13.77 22.25 9.97
C ASP A 189 14.84 22.60 8.92
N GLN A 190 15.74 23.53 9.28
CA GLN A 190 16.81 24.05 8.41
C GLN A 190 18.12 23.23 8.51
N LYS A 191 18.11 22.01 9.06
CA LYS A 191 19.32 21.20 9.22
C LYS A 191 19.58 20.26 8.05
#